data_fbffd86596e750cf75f9808dd8a46106
#
_entry.id   fbffd86596e750cf75f9808dd8a46106
#
_cell.length_a   1.000
_cell.length_b   1.000
_cell.length_c   1.000
_cell.angle_alpha   90.00
_cell.angle_beta   90.00
_cell.angle_gamma   90.00
#
_symmetry.space_group_name_H-M   'P 1'
#
loop_
_entity.id
_entity.type
_entity.pdbx_description
1 polymer ?
#
loop_
_entity_poly.entity_id
_entity_poly.type
_entity_poly.pdbx_seq_one_letter_code
_entity_poly.pdbx_strand_id
1 'polypeptide(L)'
;MNTNPNLKNPLAFFALCLVVIESIFVALLMYRVDNIVLCPWMVKALFILIIAFPLIVFIGFYVLLIKKPEVLFSPYENALAEYITNNMSKEEKQNYHKIKDMQYGESHTTTKTKEKTAIPTISEEEILDKYISQNAPFMQKNIKIVAKNGARYFDGYANWNGCNYVAEVKKLLKWSPASIQGVCTFVSNARSCFSILHMTLLLSIEEQYSKEEVTKAIHQVDSAVNVVFVENEDGNVTFSNIY
;
A
#
# COMPACT_ATOMS: atom_id res chain seq x y z
N MET A 1 5.78 -10.56 -26.06
CA MET A 1 6.25 -11.82 -25.44
C MET A 1 5.32 -12.19 -24.32
N ASN A 2 4.48 -13.22 -24.50
CA ASN A 2 3.57 -13.73 -23.47
C ASN A 2 4.41 -14.49 -22.42
N THR A 3 4.76 -13.82 -21.35
CA THR A 3 5.38 -14.49 -20.18
C THR A 3 4.27 -15.12 -19.36
N ASN A 4 4.30 -16.44 -19.27
CA ASN A 4 3.36 -17.27 -18.53
C ASN A 4 3.27 -16.78 -17.06
N PRO A 5 2.10 -16.33 -16.57
CA PRO A 5 1.99 -15.72 -15.23
C PRO A 5 2.36 -16.66 -14.08
N ASN A 6 2.33 -17.98 -14.33
CA ASN A 6 2.64 -19.01 -13.33
C ASN A 6 4.14 -19.16 -13.01
N LEU A 7 5.03 -18.64 -13.85
CA LEU A 7 6.49 -18.66 -13.61
C LEU A 7 6.99 -17.49 -12.78
N LYS A 8 6.10 -16.52 -12.45
CA LYS A 8 6.48 -15.34 -11.66
C LYS A 8 6.48 -15.59 -10.15
N ASN A 9 5.91 -16.68 -9.69
CA ASN A 9 5.92 -17.03 -8.26
C ASN A 9 6.97 -18.12 -8.01
N PRO A 10 8.12 -17.81 -7.39
CA PRO A 10 9.16 -18.77 -7.09
C PRO A 10 8.65 -19.97 -6.29
N LEU A 11 7.67 -19.74 -5.42
CA LEU A 11 7.05 -20.74 -4.58
C LEU A 11 6.24 -21.75 -5.40
N ALA A 12 5.48 -21.29 -6.38
CA ALA A 12 4.73 -22.16 -7.29
C ALA A 12 5.67 -22.97 -8.20
N PHE A 13 6.77 -22.36 -8.65
CA PHE A 13 7.79 -23.04 -9.41
C PHE A 13 8.50 -24.13 -8.59
N PHE A 14 8.87 -23.82 -7.34
CA PHE A 14 9.45 -24.80 -6.40
C PHE A 14 8.49 -25.96 -6.11
N ALA A 15 7.24 -25.68 -5.84
CA ALA A 15 6.22 -26.72 -5.60
C ALA A 15 6.04 -27.61 -6.83
N LEU A 16 6.03 -27.06 -8.04
CA LEU A 16 5.96 -27.80 -9.28
C LEU A 16 7.18 -28.70 -9.48
N CYS A 17 8.39 -28.19 -9.25
CA CYS A 17 9.62 -28.97 -9.31
C CYS A 17 9.61 -30.14 -8.33
N LEU A 18 9.12 -29.92 -7.10
CA LEU A 18 9.00 -30.95 -6.07
C LEU A 18 8.08 -32.08 -6.52
N VAL A 19 6.88 -31.75 -7.01
CA VAL A 19 5.90 -32.73 -7.52
C VAL A 19 6.46 -33.51 -8.71
N VAL A 20 7.17 -32.87 -9.63
CA VAL A 20 7.80 -33.55 -10.77
C VAL A 20 8.87 -34.53 -10.31
N ILE A 21 9.75 -34.12 -9.40
CA ILE A 21 10.84 -34.95 -8.90
C ILE A 21 10.27 -36.15 -8.11
N GLU A 22 9.28 -35.93 -7.24
CA GLU A 22 8.61 -37.01 -6.53
C GLU A 22 7.93 -38.01 -7.48
N SER A 23 7.25 -37.50 -8.51
CA SER A 23 6.62 -38.34 -9.53
C SER A 23 7.63 -39.21 -10.27
N ILE A 24 8.81 -38.67 -10.58
CA ILE A 24 9.91 -39.44 -11.21
C ILE A 24 10.43 -40.52 -10.26
N PHE A 25 10.62 -40.21 -8.98
CA PHE A 25 11.08 -41.21 -8.01
C PHE A 25 10.05 -42.34 -7.81
N VAL A 26 8.76 -42.03 -7.74
CA VAL A 26 7.69 -43.03 -7.63
C VAL A 26 7.61 -43.90 -8.89
N ALA A 27 7.73 -43.29 -10.08
CA ALA A 27 7.75 -44.01 -11.35
C ALA A 27 8.95 -44.97 -11.44
N LEU A 28 10.16 -44.51 -11.04
CA LEU A 28 11.35 -45.34 -10.99
C LEU A 28 11.20 -46.50 -9.99
N LEU A 29 10.57 -46.27 -8.83
CA LEU A 29 10.32 -47.31 -7.84
C LEU A 29 9.39 -48.35 -8.42
N MET A 30 8.25 -47.95 -9.04
CA MET A 30 7.29 -48.89 -9.64
C MET A 30 7.91 -49.68 -10.81
N TYR A 31 8.65 -49.03 -11.71
CA TYR A 31 9.33 -49.71 -12.80
C TYR A 31 10.34 -50.75 -12.31
N ARG A 32 11.05 -50.46 -11.23
CA ARG A 32 12.06 -51.38 -10.68
C ARG A 32 11.47 -52.53 -9.91
N VAL A 33 10.33 -52.37 -9.25
CA VAL A 33 9.63 -53.45 -8.53
C VAL A 33 9.13 -54.50 -9.51
N ASP A 34 8.63 -54.12 -10.70
CA ASP A 34 8.05 -55.05 -11.66
C ASP A 34 9.09 -55.74 -12.57
N ASN A 35 10.30 -55.14 -12.80
CA ASN A 35 11.18 -55.58 -13.84
C ASN A 35 12.56 -56.12 -13.37
N ILE A 36 12.96 -55.96 -12.10
CA ILE A 36 14.31 -56.40 -11.65
C ILE A 36 14.24 -56.95 -10.21
N VAL A 37 14.92 -58.08 -9.96
CA VAL A 37 15.23 -58.51 -8.59
C VAL A 37 16.19 -57.50 -7.95
N LEU A 38 15.66 -56.50 -7.33
CA LEU A 38 16.42 -55.48 -6.62
C LEU A 38 17.00 -56.01 -5.34
N CYS A 39 18.29 -55.73 -5.10
CA CYS A 39 18.87 -55.94 -3.78
C CYS A 39 18.01 -55.18 -2.72
N PRO A 40 17.62 -55.81 -1.63
CA PRO A 40 16.71 -55.20 -0.61
C PRO A 40 17.22 -53.86 -0.08
N TRP A 41 18.50 -53.61 -0.07
CA TRP A 41 19.09 -52.34 0.37
C TRP A 41 18.80 -51.17 -0.60
N MET A 42 18.72 -51.45 -1.92
CA MET A 42 18.42 -50.40 -2.92
C MET A 42 16.97 -49.90 -2.78
N VAL A 43 16.03 -50.80 -2.49
CA VAL A 43 14.64 -50.46 -2.25
C VAL A 43 14.53 -49.59 -0.99
N LYS A 44 15.23 -49.96 0.09
CA LYS A 44 15.28 -49.15 1.32
C LYS A 44 15.90 -47.79 1.09
N ALA A 45 16.98 -47.70 0.32
CA ALA A 45 17.64 -46.45 0.00
C ALA A 45 16.70 -45.51 -0.80
N LEU A 46 15.95 -46.03 -1.79
CA LEU A 46 14.96 -45.31 -2.54
C LEU A 46 13.81 -44.78 -1.67
N PHE A 47 13.30 -45.61 -0.76
CA PHE A 47 12.28 -45.16 0.20
C PHE A 47 12.78 -44.04 1.11
N ILE A 48 14.00 -44.16 1.62
CA ILE A 48 14.61 -43.13 2.45
C ILE A 48 14.77 -41.82 1.63
N LEU A 49 15.15 -41.91 0.37
CA LEU A 49 15.34 -40.76 -0.49
C LEU A 49 14.01 -40.04 -0.79
N ILE A 50 12.94 -40.79 -1.05
CA ILE A 50 11.58 -40.25 -1.28
C ILE A 50 11.08 -39.45 -0.06
N ILE A 51 11.41 -39.89 1.15
CA ILE A 51 10.97 -39.24 2.40
C ILE A 51 11.95 -38.08 2.75
N ALA A 52 13.26 -38.32 2.63
CA ALA A 52 14.26 -37.36 3.06
C ALA A 52 14.36 -36.13 2.14
N PHE A 53 14.15 -36.31 0.83
CA PHE A 53 14.26 -35.23 -0.14
C PHE A 53 13.25 -34.09 0.09
N PRO A 54 11.94 -34.34 0.22
CA PRO A 54 10.97 -33.30 0.55
C PRO A 54 11.29 -32.61 1.88
N LEU A 55 11.74 -33.35 2.88
CA LEU A 55 12.13 -32.80 4.18
C LEU A 55 13.32 -31.83 4.06
N ILE A 56 14.36 -32.22 3.31
CA ILE A 56 15.55 -31.37 3.09
C ILE A 56 15.14 -30.09 2.34
N VAL A 57 14.30 -30.22 1.30
CA VAL A 57 13.79 -29.07 0.54
C VAL A 57 12.95 -28.16 1.43
N PHE A 58 12.09 -28.73 2.28
CA PHE A 58 11.25 -27.98 3.20
C PHE A 58 12.07 -27.21 4.25
N ILE A 59 13.10 -27.87 4.82
CA ILE A 59 14.05 -27.23 5.73
C ILE A 59 14.83 -26.10 5.05
N GLY A 60 15.32 -26.37 3.84
CA GLY A 60 16.02 -25.35 3.03
C GLY A 60 15.14 -24.14 2.75
N PHE A 61 13.88 -24.39 2.39
CA PHE A 61 12.87 -23.36 2.17
C PHE A 61 12.59 -22.56 3.45
N TYR A 62 12.43 -23.25 4.60
CA TYR A 62 12.21 -22.62 5.90
C TYR A 62 13.39 -21.73 6.32
N VAL A 63 14.62 -22.20 6.09
CA VAL A 63 15.84 -21.41 6.33
C VAL A 63 15.92 -20.18 5.43
N LEU A 64 15.54 -20.31 4.15
CA LEU A 64 15.46 -19.18 3.22
C LEU A 64 14.41 -18.15 3.66
N LEU A 65 13.25 -18.63 4.13
CA LEU A 65 12.15 -17.78 4.63
C LEU A 65 12.59 -16.95 5.84
N ILE A 66 13.44 -17.50 6.72
CA ILE A 66 13.96 -16.77 7.89
C ILE A 66 15.11 -15.85 7.52
N LYS A 67 16.06 -16.31 6.68
CA LYS A 67 17.29 -15.55 6.44
C LYS A 67 17.21 -14.57 5.28
N LYS A 68 16.39 -14.85 4.26
CA LYS A 68 16.25 -14.03 3.06
C LYS A 68 14.83 -14.09 2.52
N PRO A 69 13.84 -13.56 3.26
CA PRO A 69 12.43 -13.59 2.83
C PRO A 69 12.25 -12.92 1.46
N GLU A 70 13.09 -11.94 1.12
CA GLU A 70 13.07 -11.24 -0.15
C GLU A 70 13.28 -12.13 -1.39
N VAL A 71 13.90 -13.30 -1.25
CA VAL A 71 14.13 -14.24 -2.36
C VAL A 71 12.87 -15.04 -2.70
N LEU A 72 11.97 -15.20 -1.73
CA LEU A 72 10.75 -16.01 -1.84
C LEU A 72 9.54 -15.20 -2.33
N PHE A 73 9.59 -13.89 -2.17
CA PHE A 73 8.54 -13.00 -2.62
C PHE A 73 8.76 -12.58 -4.08
N SER A 74 7.67 -12.37 -4.81
CA SER A 74 7.76 -11.89 -6.18
C SER A 74 8.49 -10.54 -6.22
N PRO A 75 9.11 -10.14 -7.36
CA PRO A 75 9.65 -8.78 -7.51
C PRO A 75 8.63 -7.69 -7.18
N TYR A 76 7.34 -8.02 -7.22
CA TYR A 76 6.22 -7.16 -6.88
C TYR A 76 6.05 -7.03 -5.36
N GLU A 77 6.19 -8.13 -4.63
CA GLU A 77 6.15 -8.17 -3.15
C GLU A 77 7.46 -7.62 -2.58
N ASN A 78 8.59 -7.85 -3.25
CA ASN A 78 9.87 -7.22 -2.90
C ASN A 78 9.88 -5.71 -3.14
N ALA A 79 9.18 -5.22 -4.15
CA ALA A 79 8.97 -3.78 -4.33
C ALA A 79 8.15 -3.18 -3.17
N LEU A 80 7.24 -3.95 -2.57
CA LEU A 80 6.52 -3.58 -1.34
C LEU A 80 7.42 -3.65 -0.09
N ALA A 81 8.32 -4.63 -0.02
CA ALA A 81 9.30 -4.76 1.07
C ALA A 81 10.43 -3.70 0.99
N GLU A 82 10.68 -3.13 -0.19
CA GLU A 82 11.59 -1.98 -0.38
C GLU A 82 11.00 -0.66 0.17
N TYR A 83 9.69 -0.61 0.45
CA TYR A 83 9.08 0.54 1.09
C TYR A 83 9.13 0.36 2.61
N ILE A 84 10.13 0.95 3.25
CA ILE A 84 10.13 1.05 4.71
C ILE A 84 9.06 2.06 5.08
N THR A 85 7.92 1.55 5.56
CA THR A 85 6.87 2.38 6.14
C THR A 85 7.27 2.71 7.58
N ASN A 86 7.55 3.96 7.84
CA ASN A 86 7.85 4.47 9.17
C ASN A 86 6.81 5.52 9.54
N ASN A 87 6.47 5.58 10.81
CA ASN A 87 5.73 6.72 11.34
C ASN A 87 6.60 7.98 11.24
N MET A 88 6.02 9.08 10.83
CA MET A 88 6.72 10.37 10.82
C MET A 88 7.14 10.77 12.24
N SER A 89 8.37 11.29 12.39
CA SER A 89 8.76 11.98 13.61
C SER A 89 7.96 13.27 13.78
N LYS A 90 7.95 13.86 14.98
CA LYS A 90 7.25 15.13 15.23
C LYS A 90 7.74 16.26 14.33
N GLU A 91 9.05 16.32 14.09
CA GLU A 91 9.67 17.33 13.21
C GLU A 91 9.29 17.10 11.73
N GLU A 92 9.34 15.87 11.27
CA GLU A 92 8.93 15.50 9.91
C GLU A 92 7.47 15.84 9.66
N LYS A 93 6.59 15.56 10.63
CA LYS A 93 5.17 15.89 10.56
C LYS A 93 4.95 17.40 10.42
N GLN A 94 5.63 18.22 11.24
CA GLN A 94 5.52 19.68 11.18
C GLN A 94 6.02 20.23 9.83
N ASN A 95 7.15 19.71 9.33
CA ASN A 95 7.70 20.12 8.04
C ASN A 95 6.78 19.69 6.89
N TYR A 96 6.22 18.50 6.95
CA TYR A 96 5.28 17.99 5.96
C TYR A 96 4.04 18.90 5.87
N HIS A 97 3.41 19.24 6.99
CA HIS A 97 2.25 20.12 7.01
C HIS A 97 2.56 21.51 6.42
N LYS A 98 3.72 22.12 6.78
CA LYS A 98 4.14 23.39 6.20
C LYS A 98 4.30 23.33 4.69
N ILE A 99 4.95 22.28 4.18
CA ILE A 99 5.16 22.10 2.73
C ILE A 99 3.81 21.89 2.05
N LYS A 100 2.94 21.10 2.63
CA LYS A 100 1.59 20.83 2.13
C LYS A 100 0.77 22.12 2.02
N ASP A 101 0.76 22.96 3.05
CA ASP A 101 0.06 24.23 3.05
C ASP A 101 0.55 25.15 1.92
N MET A 102 1.87 25.25 1.73
CA MET A 102 2.43 26.01 0.60
C MET A 102 2.00 25.45 -0.76
N GLN A 103 1.93 24.14 -0.91
CA GLN A 103 1.53 23.47 -2.17
C GLN A 103 0.07 23.75 -2.52
N TYR A 104 -0.81 23.84 -1.53
CA TYR A 104 -2.22 24.19 -1.72
C TYR A 104 -2.46 25.70 -1.79
N GLY A 105 -1.41 26.53 -1.73
CA GLY A 105 -1.49 27.98 -1.84
C GLY A 105 -1.93 28.68 -0.56
N GLU A 106 -1.86 27.99 0.58
CA GLU A 106 -2.12 28.59 1.89
C GLU A 106 -0.82 29.20 2.42
N SER A 107 -0.77 30.52 2.47
CA SER A 107 0.33 31.24 3.13
C SER A 107 0.04 31.30 4.63
N HIS A 108 0.92 30.74 5.44
CA HIS A 108 0.92 30.94 6.89
C HIS A 108 1.28 32.40 7.23
N THR A 109 0.45 33.33 6.84
CA THR A 109 0.45 34.64 7.45
C THR A 109 -0.24 34.49 8.79
N THR A 110 0.56 34.36 9.85
CA THR A 110 0.15 34.54 11.24
C THR A 110 -0.38 35.97 11.39
N THR A 111 -1.49 36.27 10.80
CA THR A 111 -2.25 37.49 11.11
C THR A 111 -3.13 37.09 12.29
N LYS A 112 -2.67 37.48 13.48
CA LYS A 112 -3.56 37.63 14.64
C LYS A 112 -4.68 38.57 14.24
N THR A 113 -5.75 38.06 13.66
CA THR A 113 -6.95 38.82 13.39
C THR A 113 -8.00 38.36 14.37
N LYS A 114 -8.24 39.24 15.32
CA LYS A 114 -9.43 39.47 16.16
C LYS A 114 -10.48 38.35 16.18
N GLU A 115 -10.75 37.94 17.46
CA GLU A 115 -11.95 37.27 17.92
C GLU A 115 -13.17 37.47 17.03
N LYS A 116 -13.45 36.48 16.21
CA LYS A 116 -14.80 36.13 15.81
C LYS A 116 -15.13 34.82 16.51
N THR A 117 -16.26 34.80 17.15
CA THR A 117 -16.90 33.66 17.85
C THR A 117 -16.43 32.33 17.29
N ALA A 118 -15.60 31.66 18.10
CA ALA A 118 -14.93 30.42 17.69
C ALA A 118 -15.96 29.29 17.53
N ILE A 119 -16.41 29.07 16.33
CA ILE A 119 -16.89 27.75 15.94
C ILE A 119 -15.70 26.80 16.11
N PRO A 120 -15.80 25.69 16.83
CA PRO A 120 -14.69 24.78 17.04
C PRO A 120 -14.16 24.29 15.69
N THR A 121 -12.99 24.79 15.34
CA THR A 121 -12.37 24.51 14.06
C THR A 121 -11.71 23.14 14.15
N ILE A 122 -12.35 22.13 13.61
CA ILE A 122 -11.80 20.76 13.55
C ILE A 122 -10.45 20.76 12.84
N SER A 123 -9.48 20.04 13.41
CA SER A 123 -8.14 19.88 12.83
C SER A 123 -8.11 18.83 11.71
N GLU A 124 -7.15 18.90 10.79
CA GLU A 124 -6.94 17.86 9.76
C GLU A 124 -6.75 16.47 10.39
N GLU A 125 -6.07 16.40 11.54
CA GLU A 125 -5.85 15.15 12.27
C GLU A 125 -7.17 14.55 12.81
N GLU A 126 -8.05 15.37 13.35
CA GLU A 126 -9.39 14.93 13.81
C GLU A 126 -10.26 14.45 12.65
N ILE A 127 -10.20 15.13 11.50
CA ILE A 127 -10.89 14.68 10.27
C ILE A 127 -10.40 13.30 9.87
N LEU A 128 -9.08 13.12 9.83
CA LEU A 128 -8.47 11.83 9.47
C LEU A 128 -8.86 10.72 10.45
N ASP A 129 -8.84 11.02 11.76
CA ASP A 129 -9.22 10.05 12.80
C ASP A 129 -10.66 9.59 12.67
N LYS A 130 -11.58 10.51 12.43
CA LYS A 130 -12.97 10.17 12.18
C LYS A 130 -13.15 9.38 10.89
N TYR A 131 -12.47 9.77 9.82
CA TYR A 131 -12.53 9.03 8.56
C TYR A 131 -12.00 7.60 8.71
N ILE A 132 -10.85 7.43 9.35
CA ILE A 132 -10.26 6.10 9.59
C ILE A 132 -11.22 5.24 10.41
N SER A 133 -11.74 5.78 11.52
CA SER A 133 -12.64 5.01 12.39
C SER A 133 -13.93 4.55 11.71
N GLN A 134 -14.46 5.34 10.79
CA GLN A 134 -15.75 5.07 10.14
C GLN A 134 -15.61 4.32 8.80
N ASN A 135 -14.59 4.64 8.01
CA ASN A 135 -14.51 4.20 6.61
C ASN A 135 -13.28 3.35 6.26
N ALA A 136 -12.19 3.48 7.03
CA ALA A 136 -10.92 2.85 6.69
C ALA A 136 -10.13 2.38 7.93
N PRO A 137 -10.68 1.50 8.78
CA PRO A 137 -10.06 1.12 10.06
C PRO A 137 -8.71 0.39 9.91
N PHE A 138 -8.39 -0.04 8.69
CA PHE A 138 -7.11 -0.66 8.33
C PHE A 138 -6.00 0.34 8.01
N MET A 139 -6.29 1.65 7.95
CA MET A 139 -5.35 2.69 7.56
C MET A 139 -4.53 3.19 8.76
N GLN A 140 -3.24 3.39 8.54
CA GLN A 140 -2.30 3.99 9.49
C GLN A 140 -2.11 5.48 9.18
N LYS A 141 -1.86 6.29 10.24
CA LYS A 141 -1.72 7.75 10.12
C LYS A 141 -0.25 8.18 10.04
N ASN A 142 -0.03 9.34 9.38
CA ASN A 142 1.25 10.06 9.36
C ASN A 142 2.42 9.17 8.94
N ILE A 143 2.30 8.58 7.75
CA ILE A 143 3.24 7.60 7.24
C ILE A 143 4.27 8.25 6.32
N LYS A 144 5.52 7.88 6.53
CA LYS A 144 6.64 8.13 5.65
C LYS A 144 6.97 6.86 4.87
N ILE A 145 6.98 6.97 3.56
CA ILE A 145 7.37 5.89 2.66
C ILE A 145 8.72 6.24 2.05
N VAL A 146 9.71 5.39 2.27
CA VAL A 146 11.04 5.57 1.71
C VAL A 146 11.14 4.71 0.46
N ALA A 147 11.13 5.36 -0.71
CA ALA A 147 11.31 4.73 -2.01
C ALA A 147 12.71 5.03 -2.57
N LYS A 148 13.10 4.35 -3.66
CA LYS A 148 14.39 4.60 -4.34
C LYS A 148 14.61 6.07 -4.70
N ASN A 149 13.52 6.79 -4.99
CA ASN A 149 13.54 8.19 -5.40
C ASN A 149 13.34 9.19 -4.25
N GLY A 150 13.53 8.75 -3.00
CA GLY A 150 13.41 9.57 -1.81
C GLY A 150 12.16 9.28 -0.97
N ALA A 151 12.03 10.01 0.13
CA ALA A 151 10.90 9.85 1.04
C ALA A 151 9.65 10.56 0.49
N ARG A 152 8.49 9.94 0.68
CA ARG A 152 7.16 10.51 0.45
C ARG A 152 6.35 10.40 1.72
N TYR A 153 5.49 11.38 1.93
CA TYR A 153 4.72 11.52 3.15
C TYR A 153 3.23 11.50 2.80
N PHE A 154 2.44 10.80 3.62
CA PHE A 154 0.99 10.70 3.46
C PHE A 154 0.31 10.82 4.82
N ASP A 155 -0.83 11.49 4.87
CA ASP A 155 -1.63 11.59 6.09
C ASP A 155 -2.14 10.20 6.51
N GLY A 156 -2.63 9.41 5.55
CA GLY A 156 -3.05 8.03 5.75
C GLY A 156 -2.47 7.07 4.71
N TYR A 157 -2.13 5.86 5.14
CA TYR A 157 -1.67 4.78 4.28
C TYR A 157 -2.12 3.42 4.79
N ALA A 158 -2.43 2.54 3.86
CA ALA A 158 -2.59 1.12 4.14
C ALA A 158 -2.18 0.28 2.94
N ASN A 159 -1.73 -0.94 3.20
CA ASN A 159 -1.69 -2.01 2.21
C ASN A 159 -2.73 -3.06 2.61
N TRP A 160 -3.71 -3.27 1.75
CA TRP A 160 -4.78 -4.22 2.00
C TRP A 160 -5.01 -5.08 0.77
N ASN A 161 -4.92 -6.41 0.92
CA ASN A 161 -5.07 -7.38 -0.18
C ASN A 161 -4.20 -7.07 -1.42
N GLY A 162 -2.96 -6.60 -1.20
CA GLY A 162 -2.04 -6.24 -2.29
C GLY A 162 -2.32 -4.91 -2.99
N CYS A 163 -3.36 -4.19 -2.57
CA CYS A 163 -3.64 -2.84 -3.03
C CYS A 163 -3.13 -1.81 -2.02
N ASN A 164 -2.58 -0.71 -2.54
CA ASN A 164 -2.14 0.40 -1.72
C ASN A 164 -3.25 1.45 -1.64
N TYR A 165 -3.51 1.93 -0.45
CA TYR A 165 -4.47 2.98 -0.16
C TYR A 165 -3.72 4.15 0.44
N VAL A 166 -3.85 5.33 -0.14
CA VAL A 166 -3.31 6.57 0.42
C VAL A 166 -4.43 7.57 0.62
N ALA A 167 -4.33 8.34 1.69
CA ALA A 167 -5.24 9.43 1.96
C ALA A 167 -4.47 10.70 2.26
N GLU A 168 -5.03 11.82 1.79
CA GLU A 168 -4.60 13.16 2.14
C GLU A 168 -5.80 13.94 2.63
N VAL A 169 -5.64 14.66 3.73
CA VAL A 169 -6.65 15.56 4.29
C VAL A 169 -6.22 16.97 4.00
N LYS A 170 -7.11 17.79 3.46
CA LYS A 170 -6.82 19.21 3.30
C LYS A 170 -8.00 20.06 3.72
N LYS A 171 -7.67 21.00 4.59
CA LYS A 171 -8.58 22.05 5.01
C LYS A 171 -8.24 23.33 4.26
N LEU A 172 -9.17 23.85 3.50
CA LEU A 172 -9.00 25.02 2.65
C LEU A 172 -9.97 26.13 3.09
N LEU A 173 -9.48 27.36 3.10
CA LEU A 173 -10.37 28.51 3.25
C LEU A 173 -11.30 28.60 2.03
N LYS A 174 -10.72 28.46 0.84
CA LYS A 174 -11.44 28.48 -0.44
C LYS A 174 -10.81 27.58 -1.47
N TRP A 175 -11.60 27.08 -2.40
CA TRP A 175 -11.10 26.40 -3.58
C TRP A 175 -10.51 27.41 -4.59
N SER A 176 -9.31 27.14 -5.07
CA SER A 176 -8.59 28.04 -6.00
C SER A 176 -7.75 27.24 -6.99
N PRO A 177 -7.28 27.84 -8.09
CA PRO A 177 -6.33 27.19 -8.98
C PRO A 177 -5.05 26.72 -8.30
N ALA A 178 -4.59 27.40 -7.24
CA ALA A 178 -3.45 26.97 -6.45
C ALA A 178 -3.71 25.64 -5.72
N SER A 179 -4.96 25.37 -5.32
CA SER A 179 -5.35 24.11 -4.69
C SER A 179 -5.16 22.91 -5.63
N ILE A 180 -5.32 23.12 -6.95
CA ILE A 180 -5.08 22.08 -7.96
C ILE A 180 -3.61 21.64 -7.98
N GLN A 181 -2.67 22.58 -7.75
CA GLN A 181 -1.24 22.26 -7.67
C GLN A 181 -0.94 21.30 -6.51
N GLY A 182 -1.59 21.50 -5.38
CA GLY A 182 -1.51 20.57 -4.25
C GLY A 182 -1.98 19.17 -4.63
N VAL A 183 -3.14 19.08 -5.28
CA VAL A 183 -3.68 17.78 -5.78
C VAL A 183 -2.72 17.13 -6.77
N CYS A 184 -2.16 17.87 -7.73
CA CYS A 184 -1.16 17.35 -8.67
C CYS A 184 0.05 16.77 -7.94
N THR A 185 0.51 17.45 -6.90
CA THR A 185 1.66 16.99 -6.09
C THR A 185 1.33 15.73 -5.32
N PHE A 186 0.16 15.68 -4.68
CA PHE A 186 -0.32 14.48 -3.99
C PHE A 186 -0.39 13.27 -4.94
N VAL A 187 -1.06 13.41 -6.07
CA VAL A 187 -1.20 12.37 -7.09
C VAL A 187 0.17 11.92 -7.61
N SER A 188 1.06 12.87 -7.94
CA SER A 188 2.42 12.57 -8.42
C SER A 188 3.22 11.79 -7.38
N ASN A 189 3.18 12.20 -6.10
CA ASN A 189 3.85 11.51 -5.01
C ASN A 189 3.31 10.08 -4.85
N ALA A 190 2.01 9.92 -4.85
CA ALA A 190 1.36 8.61 -4.70
C ALA A 190 1.69 7.68 -5.88
N ARG A 191 1.58 8.17 -7.12
CA ARG A 191 1.90 7.41 -8.34
C ARG A 191 3.39 7.07 -8.46
N SER A 192 4.27 7.90 -7.90
CA SER A 192 5.72 7.61 -7.88
C SER A 192 6.09 6.46 -6.94
N CYS A 193 5.24 6.19 -5.94
CA CYS A 193 5.47 5.12 -4.97
C CYS A 193 4.81 3.80 -5.38
N PHE A 194 3.64 3.84 -6.02
CA PHE A 194 2.79 2.67 -6.18
C PHE A 194 2.24 2.52 -7.59
N SER A 195 2.21 1.30 -8.08
CA SER A 195 1.60 0.97 -9.39
C SER A 195 0.11 0.63 -9.29
N ILE A 196 -0.30 -0.03 -8.19
CA ILE A 196 -1.71 -0.31 -7.88
C ILE A 196 -2.07 0.50 -6.66
N LEU A 197 -2.99 1.45 -6.82
CA LEU A 197 -3.19 2.51 -5.85
C LEU A 197 -4.63 3.00 -5.84
N HIS A 198 -5.18 3.11 -4.65
CA HIS A 198 -6.41 3.86 -4.35
C HIS A 198 -6.05 5.16 -3.64
N MET A 199 -6.44 6.27 -4.21
CA MET A 199 -6.18 7.60 -3.67
C MET A 199 -7.47 8.21 -3.14
N THR A 200 -7.45 8.70 -1.92
CA THR A 200 -8.57 9.42 -1.31
C THR A 200 -8.11 10.81 -0.90
N LEU A 201 -8.84 11.83 -1.34
CA LEU A 201 -8.62 13.21 -0.95
C LEU A 201 -9.82 13.67 -0.11
N LEU A 202 -9.56 13.96 1.16
CA LEU A 202 -10.54 14.47 2.13
C LEU A 202 -10.47 16.00 2.13
N LEU A 203 -11.51 16.67 1.65
CA LEU A 203 -11.55 18.12 1.51
C LEU A 203 -12.57 18.75 2.46
N SER A 204 -12.10 19.65 3.31
CA SER A 204 -12.91 20.58 4.07
C SER A 204 -12.69 21.99 3.52
N ILE A 205 -13.72 22.62 2.97
CA ILE A 205 -13.65 23.96 2.36
C ILE A 205 -14.62 24.87 3.11
N GLU A 206 -14.11 26.00 3.61
CA GLU A 206 -14.89 26.90 4.47
C GLU A 206 -15.79 27.85 3.66
N GLU A 207 -15.30 28.39 2.53
CA GLU A 207 -16.09 29.26 1.67
C GLU A 207 -17.04 28.43 0.78
N GLN A 208 -18.08 29.08 0.28
CA GLN A 208 -19.05 28.45 -0.62
C GLN A 208 -18.37 27.96 -1.90
N TYR A 209 -18.65 26.74 -2.28
CA TYR A 209 -18.11 26.07 -3.47
C TYR A 209 -19.11 25.10 -4.09
N SER A 210 -18.90 24.73 -5.35
CA SER A 210 -19.61 23.62 -5.99
C SER A 210 -18.81 22.33 -5.85
N LYS A 211 -19.36 21.33 -5.22
CA LYS A 211 -18.74 19.99 -5.09
C LYS A 211 -18.46 19.36 -6.46
N GLU A 212 -19.39 19.55 -7.41
CA GLU A 212 -19.29 19.04 -8.77
C GLU A 212 -18.13 19.66 -9.52
N GLU A 213 -17.95 20.99 -9.44
CA GLU A 213 -16.86 21.70 -10.09
C GLU A 213 -15.50 21.31 -9.50
N VAL A 214 -15.40 21.21 -8.16
CA VAL A 214 -14.20 20.75 -7.47
C VAL A 214 -13.84 19.33 -7.89
N THR A 215 -14.81 18.40 -7.84
CA THR A 215 -14.61 17.02 -8.25
C THR A 215 -14.18 16.92 -9.70
N LYS A 216 -14.82 17.67 -10.61
CA LYS A 216 -14.44 17.71 -12.03
C LYS A 216 -13.01 18.21 -12.23
N ALA A 217 -12.60 19.26 -11.51
CA ALA A 217 -11.24 19.77 -11.58
C ALA A 217 -10.20 18.75 -11.10
N ILE A 218 -10.50 18.03 -10.01
CA ILE A 218 -9.63 16.96 -9.49
C ILE A 218 -9.54 15.81 -10.47
N HIS A 219 -10.67 15.36 -11.03
CA HIS A 219 -10.72 14.27 -11.99
C HIS A 219 -10.05 14.62 -13.34
N GLN A 220 -9.84 15.89 -13.65
CA GLN A 220 -8.97 16.30 -14.77
C GLN A 220 -7.49 16.03 -14.49
N VAL A 221 -7.06 16.06 -13.21
CA VAL A 221 -5.70 15.66 -12.81
C VAL A 221 -5.57 14.13 -12.84
N ASP A 222 -6.45 13.43 -12.14
CA ASP A 222 -6.51 11.96 -12.13
C ASP A 222 -7.91 11.48 -11.76
N SER A 223 -8.57 10.81 -12.69
CA SER A 223 -9.93 10.29 -12.51
C SER A 223 -10.04 9.17 -11.46
N ALA A 224 -8.91 8.60 -11.02
CA ALA A 224 -8.87 7.56 -10.00
C ALA A 224 -8.84 8.12 -8.55
N VAL A 225 -8.81 9.44 -8.39
CA VAL A 225 -8.87 10.06 -7.06
C VAL A 225 -10.31 10.04 -6.55
N ASN A 226 -10.51 9.37 -5.42
CA ASN A 226 -11.77 9.43 -4.69
C ASN A 226 -11.83 10.74 -3.89
N VAL A 227 -12.77 11.63 -4.22
CA VAL A 227 -12.95 12.92 -3.55
C VAL A 227 -14.03 12.81 -2.49
N VAL A 228 -13.67 13.07 -1.26
CA VAL A 228 -14.57 13.02 -0.09
C VAL A 228 -14.66 14.42 0.49
N PHE A 229 -15.83 15.01 0.47
CA PHE A 229 -16.09 16.29 1.11
C PHE A 229 -16.40 16.10 2.59
N VAL A 230 -15.77 16.95 3.40
CA VAL A 230 -15.88 16.94 4.85
C VAL A 230 -16.69 18.15 5.27
N GLU A 231 -17.85 17.90 5.85
CA GLU A 231 -18.73 18.94 6.41
C GLU A 231 -18.71 18.86 7.92
N ASN A 232 -18.64 20.01 8.58
CA ASN A 232 -18.67 20.11 10.02
C ASN A 232 -19.86 20.96 10.44
N GLU A 233 -20.90 20.30 10.92
CA GLU A 233 -22.07 20.95 11.48
C GLU A 233 -22.06 20.74 13.00
N ASP A 234 -21.89 21.83 13.76
CA ASP A 234 -21.90 21.84 15.21
C ASP A 234 -21.00 20.78 15.90
N GLY A 235 -19.80 20.54 15.32
CA GLY A 235 -18.85 19.52 15.82
C GLY A 235 -19.13 18.11 15.32
N ASN A 236 -20.19 17.91 14.53
CA ASN A 236 -20.46 16.64 13.88
C ASN A 236 -19.89 16.63 12.47
N VAL A 237 -18.89 15.78 12.26
CA VAL A 237 -18.22 15.63 10.95
C VAL A 237 -18.92 14.57 10.15
N THR A 238 -19.35 14.95 8.96
CA THR A 238 -19.94 14.04 7.98
C THR A 238 -19.07 13.97 6.73
N PHE A 239 -19.11 12.83 6.05
CA PHE A 239 -18.35 12.56 4.84
C PHE A 239 -19.31 12.32 3.68
N SER A 240 -19.16 13.07 2.59
CA SER A 240 -19.98 12.91 1.38
C SER A 240 -19.14 12.72 0.14
N ASN A 241 -19.47 11.72 -0.68
CA ASN A 241 -18.85 11.48 -1.99
C ASN A 241 -19.84 11.94 -3.07
N ILE A 242 -19.30 12.47 -4.17
CA ILE A 242 -20.03 12.62 -5.43
C ILE A 242 -19.62 11.46 -6.33
N TYR A 243 -20.56 10.57 -6.63
CA TYR A 243 -20.38 9.46 -7.57
C TYR A 243 -20.54 9.92 -9.02
#